data_88a13d944d1907993dd15427acb6e5bc
#
_entry.id   88a13d944d1907993dd15427acb6e5bc
#
_cell.length_a   1.000
_cell.length_b   1.000
_cell.length_c   1.000
_cell.angle_alpha   90.00
_cell.angle_beta   90.00
_cell.angle_gamma   90.00
#
_symmetry.space_group_name_H-M   'P 1'
#
loop_
_entity.id
_entity.type
_entity.pdbx_description
1 polymer ?
#
loop_
_entity_poly.entity_id
_entity_poly.type
_entity_poly.pdbx_seq_one_letter_code
_entity_poly.pdbx_strand_id
1 'polypeptide(L)'
;GETLERGAGDSEDIAIVTMQVLKAAGWNPRDLYISIGRERKVGTHIVLLARAPSGFYVLDDRANRAMTPQEHARFTPILTLSEGKSWIHGRRRYAGAARVSAR
;
A
#
# COMPACT_ATOMS: atom_id res chain seq x y z
N GLY A 1 1.90 6.91 -19.36
CA GLY A 1 1.48 8.18 -19.61
C GLY A 1 0.35 8.62 -18.73
N GLU A 2 -0.40 9.51 -19.28
CA GLU A 2 -1.43 10.15 -18.51
C GLU A 2 -2.51 9.19 -18.06
N THR A 3 -2.86 8.25 -18.94
CA THR A 3 -3.87 7.26 -18.60
C THR A 3 -3.42 6.41 -17.43
N LEU A 4 -2.18 5.98 -17.46
CA LEU A 4 -1.63 5.18 -16.39
C LEU A 4 -1.55 5.99 -15.10
N GLU A 5 -1.13 7.24 -15.24
CA GLU A 5 -1.04 8.12 -14.09
C GLU A 5 -2.39 8.40 -13.48
N ARG A 6 -3.42 8.50 -14.31
CA ARG A 6 -4.75 8.75 -13.79
C ARG A 6 -5.24 7.59 -12.94
N GLY A 7 -5.01 6.37 -13.41
CA GLY A 7 -5.39 5.22 -12.61
C GLY A 7 -4.66 5.18 -11.29
N ALA A 8 -3.35 5.43 -11.31
CA ALA A 8 -2.56 5.46 -10.09
C ALA A 8 -2.96 6.64 -9.21
N GLY A 9 -3.25 7.79 -9.83
CA GLY A 9 -3.66 8.97 -9.08
C GLY A 9 -4.97 8.76 -8.36
N ASP A 10 -5.92 8.12 -9.02
CA ASP A 10 -7.21 7.84 -8.36
C ASP A 10 -7.02 6.94 -7.15
N SER A 11 -6.23 5.88 -7.27
CA SER A 11 -6.01 4.98 -6.15
C SER A 11 -5.19 5.67 -5.06
N GLU A 12 -4.28 6.56 -5.43
CA GLU A 12 -3.53 7.33 -4.44
C GLU A 12 -4.44 8.23 -3.64
N ASP A 13 -5.33 8.96 -4.32
CA ASP A 13 -6.25 9.86 -3.64
C ASP A 13 -7.13 9.09 -2.65
N ILE A 14 -7.64 7.96 -3.07
CA ILE A 14 -8.50 7.16 -2.22
C ILE A 14 -7.74 6.60 -1.04
N ALA A 15 -6.50 6.15 -1.27
CA ALA A 15 -5.68 5.63 -0.18
C ALA A 15 -5.38 6.71 0.84
N ILE A 16 -5.06 7.93 0.38
CA ILE A 16 -4.76 9.03 1.28
C ILE A 16 -5.99 9.42 2.09
N VAL A 17 -7.14 9.54 1.43
CA VAL A 17 -8.37 9.89 2.13
C VAL A 17 -8.72 8.81 3.15
N THR A 18 -8.62 7.55 2.76
CA THR A 18 -8.92 6.45 3.67
C THR A 18 -7.98 6.48 4.88
N MET A 19 -6.71 6.77 4.64
CA MET A 19 -5.77 6.90 5.75
C MET A 19 -6.17 8.00 6.71
N GLN A 20 -6.60 9.15 6.19
CA GLN A 20 -7.02 10.26 7.03
C GLN A 20 -8.25 9.88 7.84
N VAL A 21 -9.20 9.19 7.22
CA VAL A 21 -10.39 8.75 7.92
C VAL A 21 -10.04 7.80 9.06
N LEU A 22 -9.14 6.87 8.80
CA LEU A 22 -8.74 5.92 9.84
C LEU A 22 -7.99 6.60 10.96
N LYS A 23 -7.14 7.55 10.65
CA LYS A 23 -6.45 8.33 11.69
C LYS A 23 -7.46 9.08 12.56
N ALA A 24 -8.44 9.70 11.93
CA ALA A 24 -9.47 10.42 12.64
C ALA A 24 -10.30 9.50 13.53
N ALA A 25 -10.42 8.24 13.11
CA ALA A 25 -11.15 7.24 13.88
C ALA A 25 -10.31 6.64 15.02
N GLY A 26 -9.06 7.04 15.14
CA GLY A 26 -8.23 6.59 16.25
C GLY A 26 -7.17 5.59 15.91
N TRP A 27 -6.99 5.25 14.62
CA TRP A 27 -5.94 4.34 14.22
C TRP A 27 -4.57 4.98 14.41
N ASN A 28 -3.63 4.21 14.92
CA ASN A 28 -2.25 4.67 15.05
C ASN A 28 -1.65 4.81 13.66
N PRO A 29 -1.11 5.99 13.32
CA PRO A 29 -0.51 6.18 11.99
C PRO A 29 0.59 5.17 11.67
N ARG A 30 1.25 4.63 12.68
CA ARG A 30 2.31 3.64 12.47
C ARG A 30 1.77 2.29 12.02
N ASP A 31 0.47 2.08 12.13
CA ASP A 31 -0.17 0.85 11.70
C ASP A 31 -0.80 1.00 10.32
N LEU A 32 -0.60 2.15 9.68
CA LEU A 32 -1.16 2.43 8.36
C LEU A 32 -0.02 2.60 7.37
N TYR A 33 -0.15 1.96 6.20
CA TYR A 33 0.89 1.94 5.19
C TYR A 33 0.26 2.19 3.84
N ILE A 34 0.96 2.96 3.01
CA ILE A 34 0.58 3.13 1.60
C ILE A 34 1.56 2.31 0.79
N SER A 35 1.04 1.39 -0.01
CA SER A 35 1.87 0.53 -0.83
C SER A 35 1.63 0.83 -2.30
N ILE A 36 2.72 1.12 -3.00
CA ILE A 36 2.72 1.41 -4.42
C ILE A 36 3.29 0.20 -5.12
N GLY A 37 2.57 -0.30 -6.11
CA GLY A 37 3.03 -1.49 -6.79
C GLY A 37 2.36 -1.66 -8.13
N ARG A 38 2.35 -2.88 -8.61
CA ARG A 38 1.76 -3.23 -9.90
C ARG A 38 0.67 -4.24 -9.70
N GLU A 39 -0.48 -3.93 -10.26
CA GLU A 39 -1.60 -4.85 -10.30
C GLU A 39 -1.60 -5.52 -11.68
N ARG A 40 -1.76 -6.82 -11.69
CA ARG A 40 -1.52 -7.60 -12.90
C ARG A 40 -2.21 -7.04 -14.14
N LYS A 41 -3.45 -6.63 -14.03
CA LYS A 41 -4.22 -6.19 -15.19
C LYS A 41 -4.34 -4.69 -15.32
N VAL A 42 -3.93 -3.97 -14.30
CA VAL A 42 -4.17 -2.53 -14.21
C VAL A 42 -2.89 -1.73 -14.42
N GLY A 43 -1.77 -2.28 -14.01
CA GLY A 43 -0.51 -1.56 -14.03
C GLY A 43 -0.21 -0.99 -12.66
N THR A 44 0.28 0.24 -12.64
CA THR A 44 0.61 0.90 -11.37
C THR A 44 -0.65 1.10 -10.54
N HIS A 45 -0.57 0.73 -9.27
CA HIS A 45 -1.72 0.78 -8.39
C HIS A 45 -1.24 1.07 -6.98
N ILE A 46 -2.08 1.73 -6.19
CA ILE A 46 -1.74 2.13 -4.84
C ILE A 46 -2.83 1.64 -3.90
N VAL A 47 -2.43 1.00 -2.82
CA VAL A 47 -3.35 0.48 -1.84
C VAL A 47 -2.94 0.92 -0.45
N LEU A 48 -3.88 0.89 0.48
CA LEU A 48 -3.62 1.15 1.88
C LEU A 48 -3.56 -0.18 2.61
N LEU A 49 -2.59 -0.32 3.49
CA LEU A 49 -2.50 -1.48 4.38
C LEU A 49 -2.75 -1.01 5.80
N ALA A 50 -3.50 -1.79 6.54
CA ALA A 50 -3.75 -1.52 7.94
C ALA A 50 -3.32 -2.73 8.75
N ARG A 51 -2.52 -2.47 9.78
CA ARG A 51 -2.07 -3.54 10.66
C ARG A 51 -2.97 -3.62 11.89
N ALA A 52 -3.62 -4.73 12.05
CA ALA A 52 -4.47 -5.01 13.20
C ALA A 52 -3.83 -6.13 14.03
N PRO A 53 -4.33 -6.38 15.24
CA PRO A 53 -3.77 -7.46 16.05
C PRO A 53 -3.80 -8.82 15.36
N SER A 54 -4.76 -9.04 14.49
CA SER A 54 -4.89 -10.32 13.77
C SER A 54 -4.06 -10.37 12.49
N GLY A 55 -3.41 -9.27 12.11
CA GLY A 55 -2.58 -9.25 10.91
C GLY A 55 -2.87 -8.05 10.04
N PHE A 56 -2.35 -8.09 8.82
CA PHE A 56 -2.51 -6.99 7.87
C PHE A 56 -3.78 -7.15 7.05
N TYR A 57 -4.39 -6.01 6.75
CA TYR A 57 -5.53 -5.96 5.84
C TYR A 57 -5.25 -4.96 4.74
N VAL A 58 -5.65 -5.30 3.52
CA VAL A 58 -5.49 -4.48 2.34
C VAL A 58 -6.81 -3.77 2.07
N LEU A 59 -6.73 -2.45 1.95
CA LEU A 59 -7.88 -1.61 1.61
C LEU A 59 -7.62 -1.06 0.22
N ASP A 60 -8.27 -1.68 -0.75
CA ASP A 60 -8.08 -1.38 -2.16
C ASP A 60 -9.35 -0.73 -2.68
N ASP A 61 -9.20 0.40 -3.39
CA ASP A 61 -10.34 1.12 -3.93
C ASP A 61 -11.13 0.29 -4.93
N ARG A 62 -10.55 -0.77 -5.44
CA ARG A 62 -11.19 -1.65 -6.42
C ARG A 62 -11.97 -2.78 -5.78
N ALA A 63 -11.90 -2.89 -4.47
CA ALA A 63 -12.61 -3.92 -3.73
C ALA A 63 -13.60 -3.26 -2.78
N ASN A 64 -14.67 -3.97 -2.48
CA ASN A 64 -15.70 -3.42 -1.60
C ASN A 64 -15.58 -3.94 -0.17
N ARG A 65 -14.43 -4.55 0.16
CA ARG A 65 -14.17 -5.00 1.51
C ARG A 65 -12.66 -5.08 1.72
N ALA A 66 -12.27 -5.08 2.99
CA ALA A 66 -10.88 -5.31 3.35
C ALA A 66 -10.51 -6.75 3.03
N MET A 67 -9.28 -6.96 2.58
CA MET A 67 -8.79 -8.27 2.20
C MET A 67 -7.49 -8.56 2.94
N THR A 68 -7.21 -9.83 3.15
CA THR A 68 -5.88 -10.21 3.60
C THR A 68 -4.90 -10.07 2.43
N PRO A 69 -3.59 -9.96 2.70
CA PRO A 69 -2.62 -9.91 1.60
C PRO A 69 -2.70 -11.14 0.70
N GLN A 70 -3.05 -12.29 1.26
CA GLN A 70 -3.16 -13.51 0.46
C GLN A 70 -4.34 -13.43 -0.51
N GLU A 71 -5.41 -12.78 -0.10
CA GLU A 71 -6.56 -12.59 -0.98
C GLU A 71 -6.26 -11.56 -2.06
N HIS A 72 -5.29 -10.69 -1.82
CA HIS A 72 -4.91 -9.63 -2.73
C HIS A 72 -3.68 -10.02 -3.54
N ALA A 73 -3.70 -11.20 -4.13
CA ALA A 73 -2.51 -11.82 -4.69
C ALA A 73 -2.05 -11.24 -6.02
N ARG A 74 -2.89 -10.44 -6.69
CA ARG A 74 -2.53 -9.88 -7.99
C ARG A 74 -1.63 -8.66 -7.89
N PHE A 75 -1.44 -8.15 -6.71
CA PHE A 75 -0.68 -6.93 -6.48
C PHE A 75 0.73 -7.29 -6.07
N THR A 76 1.71 -6.67 -6.74
CA THR A 76 3.12 -6.83 -6.42
C THR A 76 3.63 -5.50 -5.89
N PRO A 77 3.93 -5.39 -4.61
CA PRO A 77 4.39 -4.12 -4.06
C PRO A 77 5.80 -3.79 -4.55
N ILE A 78 6.03 -2.49 -4.76
CA ILE A 78 7.34 -1.97 -5.12
C ILE A 78 7.88 -1.11 -4.00
N LEU A 79 7.04 -0.23 -3.46
CA LEU A 79 7.43 0.69 -2.41
C LEU A 79 6.30 0.80 -1.42
N THR A 80 6.62 0.69 -0.13
CA THR A 80 5.63 0.85 0.93
C THR A 80 6.09 1.94 1.86
N LEU A 81 5.18 2.82 2.22
CA LEU A 81 5.47 3.97 3.06
C LEU A 81 4.61 3.92 4.31
N SER A 82 5.20 4.26 5.44
CA SER A 82 4.47 4.49 6.68
C SER A 82 5.12 5.69 7.34
N GLU A 83 4.56 6.14 8.43
CA GLU A 83 5.05 7.35 9.08
C GLU A 83 6.54 7.22 9.39
N GLY A 84 7.34 8.05 8.73
CA GLY A 84 8.77 8.08 8.94
C GLY A 84 9.55 6.91 8.41
N LYS A 85 8.92 6.01 7.67
CA LYS A 85 9.57 4.80 7.19
C LYS A 85 9.17 4.49 5.75
N SER A 86 10.07 3.83 5.04
CA SER A 86 9.78 3.35 3.70
C SER A 86 10.49 2.05 3.46
N TRP A 87 9.90 1.21 2.63
CA TRP A 87 10.45 -0.09 2.26
C TRP A 87 10.40 -0.22 0.76
N ILE A 88 11.54 -0.58 0.16
CA ILE A 88 11.60 -0.89 -1.26
C ILE A 88 11.58 -2.40 -1.38
N HIS A 89 10.55 -2.91 -2.04
CA HIS A 89 10.40 -4.34 -2.26
C HIS A 89 11.17 -4.71 -3.52
N GLY A 90 11.87 -5.81 -3.49
CA GLY A 90 12.64 -6.18 -4.64
C GLY A 90 13.10 -7.61 -4.58
N ARG A 91 14.01 -7.94 -5.47
CA ARG A 91 14.58 -9.26 -5.49
C ARG A 91 15.50 -9.44 -4.30
N ARG A 92 15.77 -10.68 -4.00
CA ARG A 92 16.57 -11.02 -2.82
C ARG A 92 17.87 -10.24 -2.76
N ARG A 93 18.53 -10.05 -3.92
CA ARG A 93 19.81 -9.37 -3.93
C ARG A 93 19.73 -7.92 -3.52
N TYR A 94 18.52 -7.37 -3.44
CA TYR A 94 18.33 -5.99 -3.01
C TYR A 94 17.84 -5.89 -1.58
N ALA A 95 17.87 -6.98 -0.84
CA ALA A 95 17.34 -6.98 0.52
C ALA A 95 18.04 -5.97 1.41
N GLY A 96 19.35 -5.78 1.20
CA GLY A 96 20.07 -4.79 1.99
C GLY A 96 19.57 -3.39 1.73
N ALA A 97 19.36 -3.05 0.47
CA ALA A 97 18.83 -1.73 0.12
C ALA A 97 17.45 -1.52 0.70
N ALA A 98 16.62 -2.55 0.66
CA ALA A 98 15.29 -2.44 1.23
C ALA A 98 15.34 -2.16 2.72
N ARG A 99 16.24 -2.82 3.43
CA ARG A 99 16.37 -2.57 4.86
C ARG A 99 16.88 -1.18 5.16
N VAL A 100 17.78 -0.69 4.33
CA VAL A 100 18.30 0.67 4.52
C VAL A 100 17.17 1.67 4.39
N SER A 101 16.25 1.43 3.47
CA SER A 101 15.13 2.33 3.25
C SER A 101 14.09 2.28 4.35
N ALA A 102 14.10 1.28 5.19
CA ALA A 102 13.10 1.08 6.22
C ALA A 102 13.46 1.82 7.51
N ARG A 103 13.73 3.07 7.38
CA ARG A 103 14.19 3.87 8.52
C ARG A 103 13.13 4.73 9.12
#